data_5bbf21964bb2a477493ec244f2347331
#
_entry.id   5bbf21964bb2a477493ec244f2347331
#
_cell.length_a   1.000
_cell.length_b   1.000
_cell.length_c   1.000
_cell.angle_alpha   90.00
_cell.angle_beta   90.00
_cell.angle_gamma   90.00
#
_symmetry.space_group_name_H-M   'P 1'
#
loop_
_entity.id
_entity.type
_entity.pdbx_description
1 polymer ?
#
loop_
_entity_poly.entity_id
_entity_poly.type
_entity_poly.pdbx_seq_one_letter_code
_entity_poly.pdbx_strand_id
1 'polypeptide(L)'
;MNRIYERKKIIYPVNRVNPVEKNFVLLCVTLWKKILNSHQLKKRKKEMLTFTKFLVLLTALVVGFTAAIAQSKDTTSVYAIRNAKIVTVSGATIEKGTVVIRDGKIADVGANVSIPANAKIVDATGLSVYPGLIDSGTILGLSEIGQGAPGTVDTNELGDYNANMKALTAVNPNSEMIPVARSNGVTTVLTCPQGGVISGQCALLNIDGWTNYEMKLKAPAAMMLNYPVAALRGGGGFGGGGFAVVPEALKQQRDK
;
A
#
# COMPACT_ATOMS: atom_id res chain seq x y z
N MET A 1 24.69 -17.86 -41.10
CA MET A 1 23.84 -18.91 -40.52
C MET A 1 22.68 -18.23 -39.82
N ASN A 2 21.63 -17.84 -40.59
CA ASN A 2 20.49 -17.10 -40.16
C ASN A 2 19.41 -18.07 -39.65
N ARG A 3 19.05 -18.02 -38.38
CA ARG A 3 17.83 -18.65 -37.87
C ARG A 3 16.76 -17.57 -37.66
N ILE A 4 15.81 -17.57 -38.56
CA ILE A 4 14.57 -16.80 -38.51
C ILE A 4 13.70 -17.41 -37.39
N TYR A 5 13.37 -16.61 -36.35
CA TYR A 5 12.37 -16.96 -35.37
C TYR A 5 10.99 -16.59 -35.92
N GLU A 6 10.27 -17.57 -36.44
CA GLU A 6 8.85 -17.44 -36.72
C GLU A 6 8.06 -17.35 -35.37
N ARG A 7 7.48 -16.19 -35.13
CA ARG A 7 6.48 -16.02 -34.09
C ARG A 7 5.18 -16.70 -34.54
N LYS A 8 4.87 -17.86 -33.99
CA LYS A 8 3.50 -18.42 -34.09
C LYS A 8 2.54 -17.48 -33.37
N LYS A 9 1.71 -16.79 -34.15
CA LYS A 9 0.51 -16.12 -33.63
C LYS A 9 -0.41 -17.19 -33.06
N ILE A 10 -0.55 -17.22 -31.76
CA ILE A 10 -1.61 -17.98 -31.09
C ILE A 10 -2.90 -17.18 -31.29
N ILE A 11 -3.70 -17.60 -32.27
CA ILE A 11 -5.05 -17.11 -32.48
C ILE A 11 -5.92 -17.87 -31.47
N TYR A 12 -6.36 -17.19 -30.41
CA TYR A 12 -7.42 -17.72 -29.55
C TYR A 12 -8.72 -17.66 -30.34
N PRO A 13 -9.46 -18.77 -30.47
CA PRO A 13 -10.76 -18.73 -31.12
C PRO A 13 -11.73 -17.98 -30.21
N VAL A 14 -12.10 -16.77 -30.63
CA VAL A 14 -13.22 -16.02 -30.08
C VAL A 14 -14.49 -16.75 -30.49
N ASN A 15 -15.36 -16.95 -29.51
CA ASN A 15 -16.73 -17.47 -29.64
C ASN A 15 -16.93 -19.00 -29.73
N ARG A 16 -16.90 -19.63 -28.56
CA ARG A 16 -17.95 -20.60 -28.24
C ARG A 16 -18.92 -19.94 -27.24
N VAL A 17 -19.93 -19.26 -27.77
CA VAL A 17 -21.10 -18.92 -26.96
C VAL A 17 -21.66 -20.24 -26.45
N ASN A 18 -21.75 -20.37 -25.14
CA ASN A 18 -22.20 -21.55 -24.42
C ASN A 18 -23.58 -21.95 -24.98
N PRO A 19 -23.80 -23.19 -25.42
CA PRO A 19 -25.10 -23.65 -25.96
C PRO A 19 -26.25 -23.42 -24.98
N VAL A 20 -25.99 -23.26 -23.69
CA VAL A 20 -26.98 -22.94 -22.65
C VAL A 20 -27.55 -21.52 -22.83
N GLU A 21 -26.69 -20.53 -23.19
CA GLU A 21 -27.16 -19.14 -23.43
C GLU A 21 -28.02 -19.02 -24.70
N LYS A 22 -27.68 -19.73 -25.77
CA LYS A 22 -28.50 -19.75 -26.98
C LYS A 22 -29.90 -20.33 -26.73
N ASN A 23 -30.00 -21.37 -25.92
CA ASN A 23 -31.27 -21.97 -25.57
C ASN A 23 -32.12 -21.07 -24.66
N PHE A 24 -31.45 -20.29 -23.76
CA PHE A 24 -32.13 -19.36 -22.87
C PHE A 24 -32.75 -18.18 -23.65
N VAL A 25 -32.02 -17.59 -24.59
CA VAL A 25 -32.50 -16.48 -25.42
C VAL A 25 -33.64 -16.97 -26.34
N LEU A 26 -33.53 -18.18 -26.92
CA LEU A 26 -34.56 -18.75 -27.76
C LEU A 26 -35.83 -19.07 -26.96
N LEU A 27 -35.67 -19.54 -25.71
CA LEU A 27 -36.79 -19.80 -24.80
C LEU A 27 -37.52 -18.51 -24.40
N CYS A 28 -36.76 -17.43 -24.12
CA CYS A 28 -37.34 -16.12 -23.81
C CYS A 28 -38.13 -15.53 -25.01
N VAL A 29 -37.59 -15.63 -26.21
CA VAL A 29 -38.25 -15.13 -27.43
C VAL A 29 -39.50 -15.93 -27.78
N THR A 30 -39.46 -17.26 -27.61
CA THR A 30 -40.65 -18.13 -27.88
C THR A 30 -41.73 -17.96 -26.82
N LEU A 31 -41.39 -17.80 -25.56
CA LEU A 31 -42.33 -17.46 -24.49
C LEU A 31 -42.96 -16.09 -24.72
N TRP A 32 -42.19 -15.11 -25.18
CA TRP A 32 -42.66 -13.75 -25.47
C TRP A 32 -43.65 -13.76 -26.67
N LYS A 33 -43.38 -14.54 -27.74
CA LYS A 33 -44.33 -14.73 -28.87
C LYS A 33 -45.61 -15.45 -28.47
N LYS A 34 -45.53 -16.42 -27.56
CA LYS A 34 -46.71 -17.16 -27.05
C LYS A 34 -47.60 -16.29 -26.16
N ILE A 35 -47.02 -15.31 -25.47
CA ILE A 35 -47.73 -14.34 -24.63
C ILE A 35 -48.46 -13.28 -25.46
N LEU A 36 -47.94 -12.94 -26.65
CA LEU A 36 -48.50 -11.93 -27.54
C LEU A 36 -49.70 -12.43 -28.36
N ASN A 37 -49.92 -13.74 -28.48
CA ASN A 37 -50.91 -14.32 -29.42
C ASN A 37 -52.19 -14.88 -28.79
N SER A 38 -52.48 -14.56 -27.53
CA SER A 38 -53.72 -15.03 -26.90
C SER A 38 -54.71 -13.88 -26.67
N HIS A 39 -55.96 -14.06 -27.19
CA HIS A 39 -57.11 -13.16 -27.17
C HIS A 39 -57.63 -12.70 -25.79
N GLN A 40 -56.80 -12.75 -24.75
CA GLN A 40 -57.05 -12.32 -23.36
C GLN A 40 -56.56 -10.90 -23.06
N LEU A 41 -56.41 -10.05 -24.07
CA LEU A 41 -55.63 -8.78 -23.98
C LEU A 41 -56.24 -7.69 -23.08
N LYS A 42 -57.53 -7.72 -22.78
CA LYS A 42 -58.16 -6.65 -21.96
C LYS A 42 -57.96 -6.85 -20.45
N LYS A 43 -57.94 -8.06 -19.94
CA LYS A 43 -57.74 -8.35 -18.51
C LYS A 43 -56.27 -8.28 -18.13
N ARG A 44 -55.38 -8.74 -19.03
CA ARG A 44 -53.92 -8.68 -18.83
C ARG A 44 -53.31 -7.27 -18.93
N LYS A 45 -53.94 -6.33 -19.66
CA LYS A 45 -53.45 -4.95 -19.73
C LYS A 45 -53.44 -4.24 -18.36
N LYS A 46 -54.42 -4.57 -17.51
CA LYS A 46 -54.50 -4.00 -16.15
C LYS A 46 -53.45 -4.61 -15.20
N GLU A 47 -53.22 -5.93 -15.31
CA GLU A 47 -52.22 -6.63 -14.52
C GLU A 47 -50.80 -6.30 -14.97
N MET A 48 -50.57 -6.13 -16.26
CA MET A 48 -49.27 -5.71 -16.81
C MET A 48 -48.92 -4.28 -16.41
N LEU A 49 -49.93 -3.37 -16.33
CA LEU A 49 -49.69 -1.99 -15.88
C LEU A 49 -49.36 -1.92 -14.39
N THR A 50 -49.97 -2.78 -13.56
CA THR A 50 -49.60 -2.90 -12.13
C THR A 50 -48.22 -3.52 -11.94
N PHE A 51 -47.86 -4.53 -12.74
CA PHE A 51 -46.54 -5.15 -12.70
C PHE A 51 -45.43 -4.17 -13.16
N THR A 52 -45.71 -3.38 -14.21
CA THR A 52 -44.76 -2.34 -14.68
C THR A 52 -44.58 -1.25 -13.63
N LYS A 53 -45.67 -0.81 -12.96
CA LYS A 53 -45.57 0.15 -11.85
C LYS A 53 -44.75 -0.40 -10.67
N PHE A 54 -44.94 -1.68 -10.34
CA PHE A 54 -44.19 -2.35 -9.28
C PHE A 54 -42.70 -2.48 -9.65
N LEU A 55 -42.39 -2.82 -10.90
CA LEU A 55 -41.00 -2.91 -11.39
C LEU A 55 -40.31 -1.54 -11.39
N VAL A 56 -41.02 -0.48 -11.81
CA VAL A 56 -40.49 0.90 -11.74
C VAL A 56 -40.28 1.35 -10.30
N LEU A 57 -41.19 0.98 -9.39
CA LEU A 57 -41.03 1.29 -7.97
C LEU A 57 -39.80 0.56 -7.35
N LEU A 58 -39.63 -0.72 -7.72
CA LEU A 58 -38.54 -1.55 -7.28
C LEU A 58 -37.19 -1.02 -7.81
N THR A 59 -37.13 -0.62 -9.08
CA THR A 59 -35.90 -0.02 -9.65
C THR A 59 -35.60 1.34 -9.03
N ALA A 60 -36.60 2.17 -8.76
CA ALA A 60 -36.42 3.44 -8.06
C ALA A 60 -35.91 3.23 -6.61
N LEU A 61 -36.41 2.18 -5.92
CA LEU A 61 -35.94 1.82 -4.57
C LEU A 61 -34.49 1.36 -4.58
N VAL A 62 -34.09 0.53 -5.57
CA VAL A 62 -32.71 0.04 -5.72
C VAL A 62 -31.75 1.20 -6.06
N VAL A 63 -32.15 2.09 -6.97
CA VAL A 63 -31.35 3.28 -7.32
C VAL A 63 -31.24 4.27 -6.15
N GLY A 64 -32.32 4.43 -5.36
CA GLY A 64 -32.29 5.24 -4.13
C GLY A 64 -31.38 4.66 -3.06
N PHE A 65 -31.31 3.34 -2.93
CA PHE A 65 -30.45 2.65 -1.96
C PHE A 65 -28.96 2.76 -2.33
N THR A 66 -28.63 2.69 -3.62
CA THR A 66 -27.24 2.85 -4.08
C THR A 66 -26.73 4.30 -3.93
N ALA A 67 -27.60 5.30 -4.05
CA ALA A 67 -27.25 6.69 -3.83
C ALA A 67 -26.96 6.99 -2.34
N ALA A 68 -27.62 6.30 -1.41
CA ALA A 68 -27.39 6.46 0.02
C ALA A 68 -26.05 5.90 0.49
N ILE A 69 -25.48 4.89 -0.20
CA ILE A 69 -24.17 4.29 0.14
C ILE A 69 -23.01 5.13 -0.39
N ALA A 70 -23.23 5.96 -1.41
CA ALA A 70 -22.20 6.78 -2.03
C ALA A 70 -21.83 8.05 -1.23
N GLN A 71 -22.53 8.38 -0.15
CA GLN A 71 -22.36 9.63 0.59
C GLN A 71 -21.47 9.55 1.83
N SER A 72 -20.68 8.50 2.03
CA SER A 72 -19.81 8.42 3.20
C SER A 72 -18.32 8.37 2.83
N LYS A 73 -17.82 9.41 2.13
CA LYS A 73 -16.38 9.64 2.11
C LYS A 73 -16.06 11.08 1.79
N ASP A 74 -16.22 11.96 2.77
CA ASP A 74 -15.44 13.19 2.90
C ASP A 74 -15.66 13.76 4.33
N THR A 75 -15.24 13.00 5.32
CA THR A 75 -14.94 13.64 6.60
C THR A 75 -13.51 14.16 6.51
N THR A 76 -13.36 15.40 6.08
CA THR A 76 -12.16 16.17 6.34
C THR A 76 -11.81 16.02 7.81
N SER A 77 -10.87 15.14 8.12
CA SER A 77 -10.54 14.85 9.52
C SER A 77 -9.64 15.96 10.03
N VAL A 78 -10.24 16.88 10.79
CA VAL A 78 -9.48 17.95 11.44
C VAL A 78 -9.24 17.53 12.88
N TYR A 79 -7.99 17.54 13.30
CA TYR A 79 -7.55 17.28 14.66
C TYR A 79 -6.86 18.53 15.22
N ALA A 80 -7.08 18.85 16.48
CA ALA A 80 -6.37 19.90 17.19
C ALA A 80 -5.78 19.32 18.49
N ILE A 81 -4.45 19.27 18.57
CA ILE A 81 -3.71 18.90 19.78
C ILE A 81 -3.41 20.20 20.50
N ARG A 82 -3.97 20.39 21.69
CA ARG A 82 -3.84 21.63 22.46
C ARG A 82 -3.10 21.42 23.77
N ASN A 83 -2.64 22.54 24.35
CA ASN A 83 -1.97 22.60 25.66
C ASN A 83 -0.68 21.80 25.78
N ALA A 84 -0.06 21.43 24.62
CA ALA A 84 1.16 20.66 24.59
C ALA A 84 2.41 21.55 24.59
N LYS A 85 3.51 21.02 25.12
CA LYS A 85 4.84 21.52 24.79
C LYS A 85 5.19 21.04 23.38
N ILE A 86 5.40 21.96 22.46
CA ILE A 86 5.68 21.62 21.05
C ILE A 86 7.16 21.82 20.76
N VAL A 87 7.82 20.73 20.41
CA VAL A 87 9.23 20.73 20.00
C VAL A 87 9.28 20.65 18.47
N THR A 88 9.53 21.79 17.84
CA THR A 88 9.49 21.89 16.36
C THR A 88 10.72 21.31 15.68
N VAL A 89 11.79 21.08 16.40
CA VAL A 89 13.13 20.63 15.95
C VAL A 89 13.83 21.64 15.04
N SER A 90 13.09 22.30 14.13
CA SER A 90 13.64 23.30 13.20
C SER A 90 13.59 24.74 13.73
N GLY A 91 12.94 24.97 14.88
CA GLY A 91 12.77 26.29 15.48
C GLY A 91 12.70 26.24 17.00
N ALA A 92 12.27 27.34 17.60
CA ALA A 92 12.12 27.44 19.05
C ALA A 92 11.03 26.50 19.56
N THR A 93 11.24 25.94 20.77
CA THR A 93 10.22 25.17 21.48
C THR A 93 9.10 26.10 21.96
N ILE A 94 7.86 25.68 21.79
CA ILE A 94 6.67 26.35 22.29
C ILE A 94 6.22 25.63 23.56
N GLU A 95 6.35 26.28 24.71
CA GLU A 95 6.06 25.62 26.01
C GLU A 95 4.57 25.26 26.19
N LYS A 96 3.66 26.03 25.60
CA LYS A 96 2.24 25.72 25.58
C LYS A 96 1.67 26.16 24.24
N GLY A 97 1.32 25.22 23.41
CA GLY A 97 0.85 25.50 22.06
C GLY A 97 -0.25 24.55 21.60
N THR A 98 -0.65 24.78 20.38
CA THR A 98 -1.67 23.98 19.65
C THR A 98 -1.12 23.61 18.27
N VAL A 99 -1.35 22.35 17.88
CA VAL A 99 -1.10 21.87 16.50
C VAL A 99 -2.44 21.53 15.88
N VAL A 100 -2.74 22.11 14.73
CA VAL A 100 -3.92 21.77 13.94
C VAL A 100 -3.50 20.93 12.75
N ILE A 101 -4.10 19.74 12.63
CA ILE A 101 -3.86 18.79 11.54
C ILE A 101 -5.14 18.74 10.71
N ARG A 102 -5.01 18.92 9.40
CA ARG A 102 -6.11 18.81 8.44
C ARG A 102 -5.68 17.94 7.28
N ASP A 103 -6.47 16.91 6.97
CA ASP A 103 -6.23 15.99 5.85
C ASP A 103 -4.81 15.37 5.88
N GLY A 104 -4.38 14.95 7.09
CA GLY A 104 -3.07 14.34 7.30
C GLY A 104 -1.88 15.30 7.21
N LYS A 105 -2.11 16.63 7.13
CA LYS A 105 -1.07 17.64 7.08
C LYS A 105 -1.19 18.62 8.24
N ILE A 106 -0.05 19.12 8.71
CA ILE A 106 -0.02 20.19 9.69
C ILE A 106 -0.52 21.46 8.98
N ALA A 107 -1.67 21.96 9.42
CA ALA A 107 -2.27 23.18 8.88
C ALA A 107 -1.76 24.41 9.60
N ASP A 108 -1.60 24.33 10.94
CA ASP A 108 -1.10 25.43 11.75
C ASP A 108 -0.45 24.91 13.03
N VAL A 109 0.55 25.66 13.54
CA VAL A 109 1.26 25.34 14.80
C VAL A 109 1.71 26.62 15.47
N GLY A 110 1.41 26.77 16.76
CA GLY A 110 1.77 27.96 17.49
C GLY A 110 1.18 28.02 18.91
N ALA A 111 1.50 29.08 19.63
CA ALA A 111 0.95 29.33 20.95
C ALA A 111 -0.53 29.73 20.90
N ASN A 112 -0.91 30.53 19.91
CA ASN A 112 -2.26 31.09 19.75
C ASN A 112 -2.84 30.71 18.38
N VAL A 113 -3.14 29.42 18.19
CA VAL A 113 -3.73 28.91 16.96
C VAL A 113 -5.24 28.84 17.08
N SER A 114 -5.95 29.31 16.06
CA SER A 114 -7.40 29.18 15.98
C SER A 114 -7.80 27.74 15.68
N ILE A 115 -8.59 27.13 16.57
CA ILE A 115 -9.08 25.77 16.42
C ILE A 115 -10.40 25.79 15.64
N PRO A 116 -10.49 25.09 14.48
CA PRO A 116 -11.75 24.98 13.74
C PRO A 116 -12.85 24.31 14.57
N ALA A 117 -14.09 24.78 14.45
CA ALA A 117 -15.22 24.27 15.24
C ALA A 117 -15.51 22.75 15.01
N ASN A 118 -15.13 22.23 13.84
CA ASN A 118 -15.27 20.81 13.49
C ASN A 118 -14.06 19.95 13.87
N ALA A 119 -13.05 20.51 14.55
CA ALA A 119 -11.86 19.78 14.93
C ALA A 119 -12.12 18.82 16.10
N LYS A 120 -11.59 17.60 16.00
CA LYS A 120 -11.49 16.69 17.13
C LYS A 120 -10.36 17.16 18.04
N ILE A 121 -10.71 17.58 19.25
CA ILE A 121 -9.76 18.14 20.21
C ILE A 121 -9.10 17.02 21.00
N VAL A 122 -7.76 17.01 21.02
CA VAL A 122 -6.92 16.17 21.88
C VAL A 122 -6.24 17.09 22.88
N ASP A 123 -6.56 16.95 24.16
CA ASP A 123 -5.88 17.68 25.23
C ASP A 123 -4.58 16.94 25.59
N ALA A 124 -3.46 17.61 25.39
CA ALA A 124 -2.12 17.09 25.64
C ALA A 124 -1.41 17.85 26.78
N THR A 125 -2.18 18.29 27.77
CA THR A 125 -1.62 18.98 28.96
C THR A 125 -0.59 18.08 29.65
N GLY A 126 0.60 18.61 29.86
CA GLY A 126 1.73 17.89 30.47
C GLY A 126 2.49 16.96 29.52
N LEU A 127 2.06 16.86 28.25
CA LEU A 127 2.73 16.07 27.24
C LEU A 127 3.53 16.95 26.28
N SER A 128 4.53 16.34 25.65
CA SER A 128 5.32 16.96 24.58
C SER A 128 4.97 16.38 23.23
N VAL A 129 4.82 17.24 22.24
CA VAL A 129 4.55 16.87 20.84
C VAL A 129 5.81 17.08 20.03
N TYR A 130 6.22 16.03 19.34
CA TYR A 130 7.38 15.99 18.44
C TYR A 130 6.94 15.65 17.03
N PRO A 131 7.69 16.04 15.98
CA PRO A 131 7.56 15.45 14.67
C PRO A 131 7.78 13.94 14.74
N GLY A 132 7.10 13.18 13.88
CA GLY A 132 7.34 11.74 13.78
C GLY A 132 8.78 11.43 13.38
N LEU A 133 9.34 10.37 13.95
CA LEU A 133 10.68 9.91 13.64
C LEU A 133 10.74 9.32 12.23
N ILE A 134 11.84 9.54 11.54
CA ILE A 134 12.14 8.98 10.22
C ILE A 134 13.33 8.03 10.37
N ASP A 135 13.11 6.75 10.05
CA ASP A 135 14.19 5.78 9.94
C ASP A 135 14.74 5.80 8.50
N SER A 136 15.99 6.22 8.35
CA SER A 136 16.64 6.45 7.06
C SER A 136 17.31 5.21 6.46
N GLY A 137 17.14 4.03 7.07
CA GLY A 137 17.74 2.79 6.54
C GLY A 137 17.35 1.58 7.35
N THR A 138 16.31 0.89 6.90
CA THR A 138 15.75 -0.28 7.58
C THR A 138 15.37 -1.37 6.60
N ILE A 139 15.09 -2.57 7.13
CA ILE A 139 14.46 -3.69 6.41
C ILE A 139 13.01 -3.91 6.86
N LEU A 140 12.41 -2.92 7.50
CA LEU A 140 11.04 -3.02 8.01
C LEU A 140 10.07 -3.41 6.90
N GLY A 141 9.27 -4.44 7.16
CA GLY A 141 8.36 -5.03 6.18
C GLY A 141 8.99 -6.02 5.19
N LEU A 142 10.33 -6.15 5.16
CA LEU A 142 11.03 -7.14 4.34
C LEU A 142 11.45 -8.39 5.14
N SER A 143 11.38 -8.34 6.45
CA SER A 143 11.76 -9.47 7.30
C SER A 143 10.89 -9.50 8.54
N GLU A 144 10.32 -10.68 8.84
CA GLU A 144 9.53 -10.93 10.03
C GLU A 144 10.34 -11.78 11.03
N ILE A 145 10.55 -13.05 10.71
CA ILE A 145 11.26 -14.00 11.56
C ILE A 145 12.57 -14.39 10.88
N GLY A 146 13.67 -13.79 11.32
CA GLY A 146 14.98 -13.99 10.68
C GLY A 146 15.57 -15.39 10.82
N GLN A 147 15.15 -16.17 11.84
CA GLN A 147 15.66 -17.51 12.08
C GLN A 147 14.50 -18.52 12.11
N GLY A 148 14.69 -19.64 11.42
CA GLY A 148 13.73 -20.74 11.42
C GLY A 148 12.54 -20.59 10.46
N ALA A 149 12.35 -19.42 9.87
CA ALA A 149 11.27 -19.17 8.90
C ALA A 149 11.78 -18.36 7.69
N PRO A 150 12.66 -18.93 6.85
CA PRO A 150 13.28 -18.19 5.74
C PRO A 150 12.28 -17.63 4.74
N GLY A 151 11.09 -18.21 4.60
CA GLY A 151 10.02 -17.68 3.75
C GLY A 151 9.41 -16.37 4.22
N THR A 152 9.80 -15.88 5.41
CA THR A 152 9.37 -14.57 5.94
C THR A 152 10.43 -13.47 5.78
N VAL A 153 11.53 -13.79 5.08
CA VAL A 153 12.65 -12.88 4.83
C VAL A 153 12.79 -12.68 3.33
N ASP A 154 12.53 -11.46 2.88
CA ASP A 154 12.62 -11.05 1.48
C ASP A 154 13.50 -9.80 1.36
N THR A 155 14.72 -9.91 1.89
CA THR A 155 15.66 -8.78 1.97
C THR A 155 16.66 -8.75 0.84
N ASN A 156 16.95 -9.88 0.18
CA ASN A 156 18.02 -9.97 -0.81
C ASN A 156 17.72 -10.98 -1.92
N GLU A 157 18.28 -10.69 -3.08
CA GLU A 157 18.29 -11.56 -4.24
C GLU A 157 19.68 -12.18 -4.47
N LEU A 158 19.72 -13.14 -5.38
CA LEU A 158 20.96 -13.80 -5.78
C LEU A 158 21.83 -12.86 -6.64
N GLY A 159 23.14 -12.90 -6.41
CA GLY A 159 24.13 -12.13 -7.17
C GLY A 159 24.51 -10.80 -6.51
N ASP A 160 25.50 -10.15 -7.13
CA ASP A 160 26.12 -8.94 -6.56
C ASP A 160 25.52 -7.65 -7.11
N TYR A 161 24.80 -7.71 -8.22
CA TYR A 161 24.29 -6.52 -8.95
C TYR A 161 22.79 -6.62 -9.22
N ASN A 162 21.98 -6.16 -8.27
CA ASN A 162 20.52 -6.28 -8.27
C ASN A 162 19.81 -4.91 -8.42
N ALA A 163 20.30 -4.06 -9.35
CA ALA A 163 19.79 -2.70 -9.52
C ALA A 163 18.29 -2.61 -9.88
N ASN A 164 17.72 -3.68 -10.43
CA ASN A 164 16.32 -3.80 -10.81
C ASN A 164 15.39 -4.26 -9.66
N MET A 165 15.95 -4.76 -8.56
CA MET A 165 15.19 -5.17 -7.39
C MET A 165 14.50 -3.95 -6.75
N LYS A 166 13.24 -4.12 -6.35
CA LYS A 166 12.43 -3.04 -5.77
C LYS A 166 11.92 -3.46 -4.39
N ALA A 167 12.42 -2.86 -3.33
CA ALA A 167 11.95 -3.12 -1.98
C ALA A 167 10.43 -2.99 -1.83
N LEU A 168 9.80 -2.01 -2.52
CA LEU A 168 8.36 -1.77 -2.45
C LEU A 168 7.52 -3.03 -2.72
N THR A 169 7.94 -3.86 -3.69
CA THR A 169 7.17 -5.06 -4.08
C THR A 169 7.23 -6.17 -3.06
N ALA A 170 8.29 -6.21 -2.25
CA ALA A 170 8.54 -7.20 -1.22
C ALA A 170 7.99 -6.78 0.16
N VAL A 171 7.64 -5.49 0.34
CA VAL A 171 7.11 -5.00 1.61
C VAL A 171 5.80 -5.69 1.98
N ASN A 172 5.79 -6.32 3.15
CA ASN A 172 4.58 -6.85 3.78
C ASN A 172 3.90 -5.77 4.63
N PRO A 173 2.73 -5.23 4.21
CA PRO A 173 2.03 -4.21 4.99
C PRO A 173 1.47 -4.73 6.31
N ASN A 174 1.31 -6.05 6.44
CA ASN A 174 0.82 -6.71 7.65
C ASN A 174 1.95 -7.18 8.58
N SER A 175 3.16 -6.66 8.41
CA SER A 175 4.29 -6.97 9.28
C SER A 175 4.00 -6.57 10.72
N GLU A 176 4.20 -7.50 11.65
CA GLU A 176 4.05 -7.27 13.10
C GLU A 176 5.05 -6.23 13.63
N MET A 177 6.14 -5.99 12.92
CA MET A 177 7.13 -4.98 13.29
C MET A 177 6.65 -3.55 13.02
N ILE A 178 5.71 -3.36 12.09
CA ILE A 178 5.17 -2.02 11.74
C ILE A 178 4.43 -1.38 12.91
N PRO A 179 3.46 -2.03 13.58
CA PRO A 179 2.82 -1.48 14.78
C PRO A 179 3.81 -1.19 15.90
N VAL A 180 4.83 -2.03 16.07
CA VAL A 180 5.88 -1.83 17.09
C VAL A 180 6.69 -0.57 16.80
N ALA A 181 7.14 -0.37 15.56
CA ALA A 181 7.85 0.84 15.16
C ALA A 181 6.98 2.10 15.34
N ARG A 182 5.70 2.03 14.95
CA ARG A 182 4.73 3.11 15.09
C ARG A 182 4.48 3.50 16.54
N SER A 183 4.38 2.51 17.44
CA SER A 183 4.19 2.77 18.88
C SER A 183 5.38 3.49 19.51
N ASN A 184 6.56 3.38 18.91
CA ASN A 184 7.77 4.10 19.30
C ASN A 184 7.95 5.47 18.61
N GLY A 185 6.93 5.94 17.88
CA GLY A 185 6.92 7.26 17.26
C GLY A 185 7.57 7.34 15.88
N VAL A 186 7.98 6.22 15.29
CA VAL A 186 8.39 6.19 13.88
C VAL A 186 7.17 6.34 13.00
N THR A 187 7.21 7.24 12.02
CA THR A 187 6.11 7.51 11.09
C THR A 187 6.48 7.20 9.65
N THR A 188 7.75 7.29 9.34
CA THR A 188 8.27 7.14 7.97
C THR A 188 9.55 6.33 7.99
N VAL A 189 9.71 5.44 7.04
CA VAL A 189 10.88 4.58 6.92
C VAL A 189 11.41 4.56 5.49
N LEU A 190 12.72 4.49 5.33
CA LEU A 190 13.35 4.13 4.06
C LEU A 190 13.69 2.65 4.12
N THR A 191 12.81 1.82 3.59
CA THR A 191 13.02 0.38 3.52
C THR A 191 13.90 0.04 2.33
N CYS A 192 15.02 -0.63 2.61
CA CYS A 192 16.05 -0.95 1.63
C CYS A 192 16.34 -2.45 1.59
N PRO A 193 16.56 -3.02 0.40
CA PRO A 193 17.04 -4.39 0.27
C PRO A 193 18.49 -4.49 0.74
N GLN A 194 18.94 -5.68 1.00
CA GLN A 194 20.29 -6.01 1.46
C GLN A 194 21.00 -6.95 0.46
N GLY A 195 22.28 -7.22 0.75
CA GLY A 195 23.08 -8.19 -0.03
C GLY A 195 23.70 -7.61 -1.29
N GLY A 196 24.72 -8.31 -1.81
CA GLY A 196 25.46 -7.89 -3.00
C GLY A 196 26.18 -6.55 -2.88
N VAL A 197 26.71 -6.07 -3.99
CA VAL A 197 27.32 -4.73 -4.14
C VAL A 197 26.23 -3.70 -4.41
N ILE A 198 25.31 -4.01 -5.32
CA ILE A 198 24.10 -3.24 -5.56
C ILE A 198 22.92 -4.09 -5.09
N SER A 199 22.35 -3.74 -3.93
CA SER A 199 21.25 -4.51 -3.34
C SER A 199 19.92 -4.25 -4.04
N GLY A 200 19.70 -3.01 -4.54
CA GLY A 200 18.47 -2.63 -5.22
C GLY A 200 17.90 -1.29 -4.79
N GLN A 201 16.67 -1.05 -5.21
CA GLN A 201 15.94 0.21 -5.04
C GLN A 201 15.20 0.22 -3.71
N CYS A 202 15.49 1.23 -2.88
CA CYS A 202 14.79 1.48 -1.62
C CYS A 202 13.45 2.19 -1.87
N ALA A 203 12.51 1.98 -0.94
CA ALA A 203 11.21 2.64 -0.93
C ALA A 203 11.05 3.48 0.35
N LEU A 204 10.65 4.74 0.19
CA LEU A 204 10.23 5.59 1.29
C LEU A 204 8.74 5.36 1.54
N LEU A 205 8.41 4.95 2.75
CA LEU A 205 7.08 4.50 3.14
C LEU A 205 6.59 5.24 4.39
N ASN A 206 5.30 5.58 4.42
CA ASN A 206 4.59 5.74 5.68
C ASN A 206 4.34 4.37 6.28
N ILE A 207 4.44 4.24 7.59
CA ILE A 207 4.17 2.97 8.26
C ILE A 207 2.70 2.83 8.69
N ASP A 208 1.80 3.36 7.85
CA ASP A 208 0.36 3.23 7.95
C ASP A 208 -0.25 3.05 6.56
N GLY A 209 -1.15 2.06 6.41
CA GLY A 209 -1.78 1.68 5.14
C GLY A 209 -2.08 0.20 5.08
N TRP A 210 -3.00 -0.20 4.20
CA TRP A 210 -3.40 -1.60 4.00
C TRP A 210 -2.60 -2.31 2.92
N THR A 211 -1.98 -1.53 2.04
CA THR A 211 -1.18 -2.06 0.93
C THR A 211 0.16 -1.34 0.85
N ASN A 212 1.17 -2.00 0.30
CA ASN A 212 2.48 -1.40 0.04
C ASN A 212 2.39 -0.15 -0.85
N TYR A 213 1.38 -0.08 -1.74
CA TYR A 213 1.16 1.09 -2.59
C TYR A 213 0.52 2.27 -1.85
N GLU A 214 -0.36 2.02 -0.87
CA GLU A 214 -0.92 3.07 0.01
C GLU A 214 0.14 3.62 0.96
N MET A 215 1.01 2.75 1.48
CA MET A 215 2.14 3.14 2.32
C MET A 215 3.20 3.95 1.57
N LYS A 216 3.28 3.82 0.23
CA LYS A 216 4.31 4.43 -0.60
C LYS A 216 4.25 5.95 -0.58
N LEU A 217 5.30 6.61 -0.08
CA LEU A 217 5.55 8.03 -0.30
C LEU A 217 6.35 8.26 -1.60
N LYS A 218 7.45 7.48 -1.78
CA LYS A 218 8.29 7.54 -2.97
C LYS A 218 8.98 6.20 -3.21
N ALA A 219 8.87 5.68 -4.43
CA ALA A 219 9.62 4.51 -4.88
C ALA A 219 9.87 4.60 -6.39
N PRO A 220 11.12 4.47 -6.86
CA PRO A 220 12.33 4.35 -6.06
C PRO A 220 12.68 5.65 -5.34
N ALA A 221 13.18 5.56 -4.10
CA ALA A 221 13.62 6.71 -3.32
C ALA A 221 15.14 6.84 -3.28
N ALA A 222 15.83 5.71 -3.19
CA ALA A 222 17.28 5.60 -3.19
C ALA A 222 17.70 4.26 -3.80
N MET A 223 19.00 4.05 -3.99
CA MET A 223 19.60 2.76 -4.32
C MET A 223 20.56 2.36 -3.24
N MET A 224 20.46 1.13 -2.76
CA MET A 224 21.37 0.59 -1.76
C MET A 224 22.63 0.07 -2.43
N LEU A 225 23.74 0.63 -2.01
CA LEU A 225 25.08 0.24 -2.43
C LEU A 225 25.87 -0.19 -1.21
N ASN A 226 26.43 -1.38 -1.24
CA ASN A 226 27.36 -1.86 -0.23
C ASN A 226 28.77 -1.78 -0.78
N TYR A 227 29.63 -1.01 -0.11
CA TYR A 227 31.02 -0.97 -0.49
C TYR A 227 31.66 -2.36 -0.25
N PRO A 228 32.26 -2.98 -1.27
CA PRO A 228 32.89 -4.28 -1.09
C PRO A 228 34.05 -4.14 -0.08
N VAL A 229 33.89 -4.81 1.06
CA VAL A 229 34.99 -4.96 2.01
C VAL A 229 35.71 -6.25 1.65
N ALA A 230 37.04 -6.19 1.51
CA ALA A 230 37.87 -7.36 1.39
C ALA A 230 37.89 -8.11 2.74
N ALA A 231 36.83 -8.87 2.97
CA ALA A 231 36.76 -9.77 4.10
C ALA A 231 37.48 -11.06 3.74
N LEU A 232 38.53 -11.39 4.48
CA LEU A 232 39.09 -12.74 4.48
C LEU A 232 37.95 -13.70 4.89
N ARG A 233 37.60 -14.58 3.99
CA ARG A 233 36.66 -15.69 4.22
C ARG A 233 37.35 -16.69 5.16
N GLY A 234 37.48 -16.35 6.43
CA GLY A 234 37.93 -17.20 7.51
C GLY A 234 36.76 -17.75 8.27
N GLY A 235 36.58 -19.04 8.14
CA GLY A 235 35.73 -19.97 8.82
C GLY A 235 34.72 -19.50 9.85
N GLY A 236 33.51 -20.06 9.71
CA GLY A 236 32.36 -20.01 10.55
C GLY A 236 32.54 -19.64 12.02
N GLY A 237 31.74 -18.69 12.46
CA GLY A 237 31.54 -18.36 13.85
C GLY A 237 30.39 -17.39 13.99
N PHE A 238 29.28 -17.88 14.52
CA PHE A 238 28.19 -17.08 15.04
C PHE A 238 28.76 -16.15 16.13
N GLY A 239 28.66 -14.85 15.95
CA GLY A 239 28.88 -13.91 17.04
C GLY A 239 29.64 -12.66 16.64
N GLY A 240 28.98 -11.51 16.72
CA GLY A 240 29.55 -10.19 17.00
C GLY A 240 30.52 -9.63 15.98
N GLY A 241 30.05 -8.71 15.14
CA GLY A 241 30.83 -8.01 14.15
C GLY A 241 32.03 -7.24 14.72
N GLY A 242 33.19 -7.85 14.57
CA GLY A 242 34.48 -7.14 14.63
C GLY A 242 35.08 -7.15 13.22
N PHE A 243 35.16 -6.03 12.57
CA PHE A 243 35.86 -5.86 11.31
C PHE A 243 37.36 -5.97 11.55
N ALA A 244 37.95 -7.15 11.48
CA ALA A 244 39.38 -7.31 11.41
C ALA A 244 39.81 -7.13 9.95
N VAL A 245 40.14 -5.92 9.56
CA VAL A 245 40.84 -5.66 8.30
C VAL A 245 42.30 -6.09 8.51
N VAL A 246 42.70 -7.20 7.90
CA VAL A 246 44.12 -7.62 7.91
C VAL A 246 44.80 -6.96 6.72
N PRO A 247 45.69 -5.97 6.96
CA PRO A 247 46.34 -5.19 5.90
C PRO A 247 47.11 -6.03 4.88
N GLU A 248 47.63 -7.18 5.27
CA GLU A 248 48.34 -8.13 4.42
C GLU A 248 47.46 -8.77 3.34
N ALA A 249 46.22 -9.07 3.66
CA ALA A 249 45.26 -9.68 2.70
C ALA A 249 44.83 -8.70 1.60
N LEU A 250 44.77 -7.40 1.94
CA LEU A 250 44.50 -6.34 0.97
C LEU A 250 45.62 -6.18 -0.03
N LYS A 251 46.89 -6.39 0.37
CA LYS A 251 48.02 -6.36 -0.56
C LYS A 251 47.97 -7.51 -1.56
N GLN A 252 47.70 -8.74 -1.10
CA GLN A 252 47.64 -9.91 -2.00
C GLN A 252 46.49 -9.87 -3.01
N GLN A 253 45.41 -9.15 -2.73
CA GLN A 253 44.32 -8.95 -3.69
C GLN A 253 44.62 -7.87 -4.74
N ARG A 254 45.39 -6.87 -4.37
CA ARG A 254 45.80 -5.80 -5.29
C ARG A 254 46.82 -6.27 -6.33
N ASP A 255 47.67 -7.24 -5.96
CA ASP A 255 48.81 -7.72 -6.75
C ASP A 255 48.44 -8.95 -7.64
N LYS A 256 47.17 -9.30 -7.73
CA LYS A 256 46.57 -10.26 -8.68
C LYS A 256 45.75 -9.55 -9.73
#